data_1901d733e88235eedde9b61cb2dcc0b2
#
_entry.id   1901d733e88235eedde9b61cb2dcc0b2
#
_cell.length_a   1.000
_cell.length_b   1.000
_cell.length_c   1.000
_cell.angle_alpha   90.00
_cell.angle_beta   90.00
_cell.angle_gamma   90.00
#
_symmetry.space_group_name_H-M   'P 1'
#
loop_
_entity.id
_entity.type
_entity.pdbx_description
1 polymer ?
#
loop_
_entity_poly.entity_id
_entity_poly.type
_entity_poly.pdbx_seq_one_letter_code
_entity_poly.pdbx_strand_id
1 'polypeptide(L)'
;MSSITSAEIRTVPASARSSAPSRGPALRLDIQGLRAVAVGMVVLSHAGVSRVSGGYVGVDVFFVISGFLITSLMLREVATTGRVSVRSFYARRALRLLPASSLVIAVTLGGARLFLSKARLAEYAGDALASAVYAVNFRLAAAGTDYLAQNSPPSPFQHFWSLAVEEQFYLVWPLLLLLTWRVARGRRRLVAVPLGALSLGSFAAGVLVTNSSAPWAYFGSLTRAWELGAGALLALATGRLKRLPAALAAPMTWLGLFGVTLAALCYDAETPFPGYHVLLPVAGTSWPAAARPPRTTRAGCWSGDRWCGSADSRTAGICGTGRCWS
;
A
#
# COMPACT_ATOMS: atom_id res chain seq x y z
N MET A 1 75.37 -26.75 21.65
CA MET A 1 74.81 -27.19 20.35
C MET A 1 73.31 -27.30 20.57
N SER A 2 72.57 -26.31 20.28
CA SER A 2 71.16 -26.28 20.47
C SER A 2 70.51 -25.88 19.19
N SER A 3 69.75 -26.80 18.60
CA SER A 3 69.02 -26.64 17.37
C SER A 3 67.81 -25.75 17.58
N ILE A 4 67.72 -24.65 16.86
CA ILE A 4 66.53 -23.76 16.84
C ILE A 4 65.57 -24.29 15.78
N THR A 5 64.40 -24.74 16.23
CA THR A 5 63.34 -25.25 15.40
C THR A 5 62.60 -24.06 14.74
N SER A 6 62.59 -24.00 13.44
CA SER A 6 61.84 -23.00 12.64
C SER A 6 60.34 -23.19 12.81
N ALA A 7 59.65 -22.20 13.32
CA ALA A 7 58.21 -22.16 13.42
C ALA A 7 57.62 -21.88 12.00
N GLU A 8 56.82 -22.79 11.52
CA GLU A 8 56.06 -22.73 10.28
C GLU A 8 54.89 -21.73 10.40
N ILE A 9 54.99 -20.61 9.76
CA ILE A 9 53.91 -19.61 9.70
C ILE A 9 52.86 -20.14 8.75
N ARG A 10 51.76 -20.71 9.31
CA ARG A 10 50.55 -21.03 8.55
C ARG A 10 49.91 -19.74 8.04
N THR A 11 50.01 -19.46 6.79
CA THR A 11 49.23 -18.44 6.09
C THR A 11 47.78 -18.89 6.01
N VAL A 12 46.89 -18.22 6.76
CA VAL A 12 45.46 -18.38 6.64
C VAL A 12 44.99 -17.83 5.28
N PRO A 13 44.28 -18.60 4.46
CA PRO A 13 43.81 -18.09 3.19
C PRO A 13 42.77 -16.98 3.40
N ALA A 14 43.02 -15.82 2.82
CA ALA A 14 42.14 -14.64 2.82
C ALA A 14 40.92 -14.82 1.87
N SER A 15 40.06 -15.78 2.16
CA SER A 15 38.80 -16.03 1.43
C SER A 15 37.55 -15.98 2.30
N ALA A 16 37.56 -15.22 3.40
CA ALA A 16 36.31 -14.74 4.00
C ALA A 16 35.83 -13.55 3.21
N ARG A 17 35.24 -13.79 2.03
CA ARG A 17 34.41 -12.77 1.38
C ARG A 17 33.28 -12.45 2.34
N SER A 18 33.42 -11.31 3.03
CA SER A 18 32.34 -10.69 3.78
C SER A 18 31.12 -10.62 2.84
N SER A 19 30.15 -11.49 3.08
CA SER A 19 28.84 -11.39 2.44
C SER A 19 28.23 -10.09 2.93
N ALA A 20 28.27 -9.06 2.08
CA ALA A 20 27.57 -7.82 2.35
C ALA A 20 26.11 -8.17 2.68
N PRO A 21 25.56 -7.60 3.78
CA PRO A 21 24.19 -7.90 4.17
C PRO A 21 23.28 -7.62 2.97
N SER A 22 22.47 -8.61 2.62
CA SER A 22 21.49 -8.49 1.53
C SER A 22 20.62 -7.27 1.81
N ARG A 23 20.78 -6.23 0.99
CA ARG A 23 19.94 -5.03 1.08
C ARG A 23 18.50 -5.49 0.96
N GLY A 24 17.72 -5.31 2.03
CA GLY A 24 16.28 -5.53 2.03
C GLY A 24 15.62 -4.85 0.83
N PRO A 25 14.40 -5.23 0.44
CA PRO A 25 13.73 -4.66 -0.71
C PRO A 25 13.72 -3.12 -0.59
N ALA A 26 14.25 -2.45 -1.62
CA ALA A 26 14.33 -1.00 -1.64
C ALA A 26 12.95 -0.39 -1.41
N LEU A 27 12.84 0.50 -0.43
CA LEU A 27 11.62 1.19 -0.08
C LEU A 27 11.12 2.00 -1.29
N ARG A 28 9.86 1.82 -1.68
CA ARG A 28 9.20 2.58 -2.74
C ARG A 28 8.77 3.95 -2.21
N LEU A 29 9.63 4.94 -2.30
CA LEU A 29 9.39 6.32 -1.80
C LEU A 29 8.20 6.99 -2.49
N ASP A 30 7.97 6.70 -3.76
CA ASP A 30 6.82 7.15 -4.55
C ASP A 30 5.50 6.69 -3.94
N ILE A 31 5.40 5.41 -3.55
CA ILE A 31 4.21 4.88 -2.86
C ILE A 31 4.06 5.49 -1.46
N GLN A 32 5.16 5.70 -0.73
CA GLN A 32 5.09 6.36 0.58
C GLN A 32 4.63 7.81 0.46
N GLY A 33 5.11 8.54 -0.55
CA GLY A 33 4.65 9.90 -0.84
C GLY A 33 3.15 9.93 -1.16
N LEU A 34 2.66 9.02 -2.00
CA LEU A 34 1.24 8.93 -2.34
C LEU A 34 0.36 8.59 -1.11
N ARG A 35 0.84 7.70 -0.24
CA ARG A 35 0.18 7.42 1.04
C ARG A 35 0.14 8.62 1.97
N ALA A 36 1.23 9.40 2.04
CA ALA A 36 1.27 10.61 2.86
C ALA A 36 0.27 11.65 2.36
N VAL A 37 0.16 11.84 1.05
CA VAL A 37 -0.86 12.72 0.44
C VAL A 37 -2.27 12.23 0.79
N ALA A 38 -2.54 10.94 0.66
CA ALA A 38 -3.84 10.35 0.96
C ALA A 38 -4.23 10.53 2.44
N VAL A 39 -3.31 10.27 3.39
CA VAL A 39 -3.54 10.55 4.82
C VAL A 39 -3.80 12.03 5.04
N GLY A 40 -2.97 12.90 4.44
CA GLY A 40 -3.12 14.35 4.58
C GLY A 40 -4.51 14.83 4.14
N MET A 41 -5.02 14.36 3.00
CA MET A 41 -6.37 14.69 2.52
C MET A 41 -7.46 14.23 3.49
N VAL A 42 -7.39 12.99 3.98
CA VAL A 42 -8.35 12.45 4.96
C VAL A 42 -8.32 13.28 6.26
N VAL A 43 -7.15 13.58 6.80
CA VAL A 43 -7.01 14.37 8.03
C VAL A 43 -7.54 15.77 7.84
N LEU A 44 -7.23 16.46 6.75
CA LEU A 44 -7.69 17.81 6.47
C LEU A 44 -9.22 17.89 6.33
N SER A 45 -9.81 16.91 5.65
CA SER A 45 -11.26 16.78 5.52
C SER A 45 -11.94 16.59 6.88
N HIS A 46 -11.42 15.69 7.72
CA HIS A 46 -11.95 15.46 9.07
C HIS A 46 -11.69 16.62 10.04
N ALA A 47 -10.66 17.43 9.80
CA ALA A 47 -10.42 18.65 10.53
C ALA A 47 -11.34 19.82 10.10
N GLY A 48 -12.27 19.59 9.18
CA GLY A 48 -13.25 20.59 8.74
C GLY A 48 -12.67 21.65 7.82
N VAL A 49 -11.54 21.39 7.13
CA VAL A 49 -10.97 22.32 6.15
C VAL A 49 -11.88 22.35 4.92
N SER A 50 -12.70 23.37 4.79
CA SER A 50 -13.76 23.51 3.78
C SER A 50 -13.29 23.37 2.33
N ARG A 51 -12.03 23.71 2.04
CA ARG A 51 -11.45 23.56 0.69
C ARG A 51 -11.08 22.12 0.33
N VAL A 52 -11.10 21.19 1.28
CA VAL A 52 -10.73 19.78 1.08
C VAL A 52 -11.87 18.89 1.56
N SER A 53 -13.11 19.28 1.30
CA SER A 53 -14.32 18.54 1.69
C SER A 53 -14.34 17.12 1.12
N GLY A 54 -13.87 16.93 -0.12
CA GLY A 54 -13.73 15.63 -0.77
C GLY A 54 -12.50 14.82 -0.33
N GLY A 55 -11.78 15.21 0.73
CA GLY A 55 -10.56 14.50 1.17
C GLY A 55 -10.78 13.05 1.60
N TYR A 56 -12.03 12.62 1.80
CA TYR A 56 -12.41 11.23 2.04
C TYR A 56 -11.97 10.29 0.89
N VAL A 57 -11.79 10.80 -0.34
CA VAL A 57 -11.24 10.02 -1.47
C VAL A 57 -9.82 9.49 -1.21
N GLY A 58 -9.14 9.99 -0.19
CA GLY A 58 -7.86 9.42 0.26
C GLY A 58 -7.97 7.94 0.64
N VAL A 59 -9.14 7.46 1.07
CA VAL A 59 -9.38 6.04 1.36
C VAL A 59 -9.33 5.21 0.08
N ASP A 60 -9.86 5.71 -1.03
CA ASP A 60 -9.82 5.02 -2.33
C ASP A 60 -8.37 4.89 -2.84
N VAL A 61 -7.58 5.94 -2.62
CA VAL A 61 -6.13 5.91 -2.88
C VAL A 61 -5.46 4.78 -2.10
N PHE A 62 -5.81 4.61 -0.81
CA PHE A 62 -5.30 3.51 0.00
C PHE A 62 -5.72 2.15 -0.53
N PHE A 63 -6.97 1.97 -0.94
CA PHE A 63 -7.46 0.69 -1.46
C PHE A 63 -6.70 0.29 -2.73
N VAL A 64 -6.48 1.20 -3.67
CA VAL A 64 -5.67 0.93 -4.88
C VAL A 64 -4.24 0.55 -4.52
N ILE A 65 -3.59 1.33 -3.63
CA ILE A 65 -2.22 1.05 -3.19
C ILE A 65 -2.14 -0.31 -2.50
N SER A 66 -3.10 -0.65 -1.66
CA SER A 66 -3.16 -1.90 -0.90
C SER A 66 -3.31 -3.10 -1.82
N GLY A 67 -4.23 -3.05 -2.78
CA GLY A 67 -4.38 -4.07 -3.81
C GLY A 67 -3.12 -4.26 -4.66
N PHE A 68 -2.48 -3.16 -5.04
CA PHE A 68 -1.21 -3.17 -5.77
C PHE A 68 -0.07 -3.81 -4.99
N LEU A 69 0.11 -3.42 -3.73
CA LEU A 69 1.22 -3.89 -2.90
C LEU A 69 1.10 -5.37 -2.57
N ILE A 70 -0.09 -5.81 -2.16
CA ILE A 70 -0.31 -7.22 -1.80
C ILE A 70 -0.10 -8.14 -3.00
N THR A 71 -0.68 -7.78 -4.15
CA THR A 71 -0.55 -8.57 -5.37
C THR A 71 0.89 -8.57 -5.88
N SER A 72 1.59 -7.43 -5.83
CA SER A 72 3.01 -7.33 -6.18
C SER A 72 3.89 -8.20 -5.28
N LEU A 73 3.60 -8.25 -3.97
CA LEU A 73 4.31 -9.08 -3.01
C LEU A 73 4.14 -10.57 -3.35
N MET A 74 2.89 -11.00 -3.56
CA MET A 74 2.58 -12.39 -3.88
C MET A 74 3.16 -12.82 -5.23
N LEU A 75 3.08 -11.97 -6.26
CA LEU A 75 3.68 -12.24 -7.57
C LEU A 75 5.21 -12.38 -7.51
N ARG A 76 5.87 -11.61 -6.64
CA ARG A 76 7.31 -11.74 -6.40
C ARG A 76 7.62 -13.05 -5.68
N GLU A 77 6.86 -13.40 -4.65
CA GLU A 77 7.07 -14.63 -3.88
C GLU A 77 6.90 -15.86 -4.78
N VAL A 78 5.85 -15.92 -5.62
CA VAL A 78 5.68 -16.98 -6.62
C VAL A 78 6.84 -17.03 -7.61
N ALA A 79 7.32 -15.89 -8.07
CA ALA A 79 8.41 -15.82 -9.05
C ALA A 79 9.75 -16.28 -8.47
N THR A 80 9.98 -16.13 -7.18
CA THR A 80 11.26 -16.47 -6.53
C THR A 80 11.26 -17.87 -5.91
N THR A 81 10.14 -18.30 -5.34
CA THR A 81 10.05 -19.56 -4.58
C THR A 81 9.14 -20.62 -5.21
N GLY A 82 8.42 -20.25 -6.28
CA GLY A 82 7.38 -21.10 -6.90
C GLY A 82 6.12 -21.29 -6.06
N ARG A 83 6.06 -20.75 -4.85
CA ARG A 83 4.97 -20.92 -3.88
C ARG A 83 4.65 -19.60 -3.18
N VAL A 84 3.45 -19.51 -2.59
CA VAL A 84 3.08 -18.44 -1.66
C VAL A 84 2.81 -19.05 -0.30
N SER A 85 3.50 -18.55 0.72
CA SER A 85 3.26 -18.95 2.10
C SER A 85 2.11 -18.12 2.70
N VAL A 86 0.90 -18.57 2.46
CA VAL A 86 -0.34 -17.94 2.95
C VAL A 86 -0.32 -17.78 4.48
N ARG A 87 0.18 -18.82 5.20
CA ARG A 87 0.32 -18.77 6.67
C ARG A 87 1.28 -17.65 7.12
N SER A 88 2.43 -17.55 6.49
CA SER A 88 3.42 -16.50 6.79
C SER A 88 2.87 -15.10 6.45
N PHE A 89 2.09 -14.99 5.40
CA PHE A 89 1.42 -13.76 5.01
C PHE A 89 0.45 -13.28 6.10
N TYR A 90 -0.48 -14.13 6.54
CA TYR A 90 -1.46 -13.76 7.58
C TYR A 90 -0.79 -13.51 8.94
N ALA A 91 0.23 -14.30 9.31
CA ALA A 91 0.97 -14.09 10.56
C ALA A 91 1.63 -12.70 10.61
N ARG A 92 2.30 -12.28 9.54
CA ARG A 92 2.91 -10.93 9.47
C ARG A 92 1.88 -9.81 9.57
N ARG A 93 0.70 -9.99 8.97
CA ARG A 93 -0.38 -9.00 9.06
C ARG A 93 -0.96 -8.93 10.47
N ALA A 94 -1.28 -10.08 11.05
CA ALA A 94 -1.81 -10.16 12.41
C ALA A 94 -0.87 -9.47 13.42
N LEU A 95 0.43 -9.79 13.38
CA LEU A 95 1.42 -9.16 14.24
C LEU A 95 1.56 -7.64 14.04
N ARG A 96 1.22 -7.15 12.85
CA ARG A 96 1.28 -5.71 12.54
C ARG A 96 0.03 -4.96 12.98
N LEU A 97 -1.16 -5.57 12.84
CA LEU A 97 -2.44 -4.88 13.00
C LEU A 97 -3.07 -5.12 14.36
N LEU A 98 -3.06 -6.37 14.87
CA LEU A 98 -3.73 -6.70 16.12
C LEU A 98 -3.24 -5.90 17.33
N PRO A 99 -1.93 -5.65 17.53
CA PRO A 99 -1.50 -4.88 18.72
C PRO A 99 -2.06 -3.46 18.70
N ALA A 100 -2.00 -2.78 17.54
CA ALA A 100 -2.48 -1.41 17.42
C ALA A 100 -4.01 -1.33 17.54
N SER A 101 -4.74 -2.19 16.83
CA SER A 101 -6.21 -2.21 16.88
C SER A 101 -6.73 -2.58 18.27
N SER A 102 -6.13 -3.57 18.93
CA SER A 102 -6.50 -3.95 20.30
C SER A 102 -6.26 -2.82 21.30
N LEU A 103 -5.14 -2.11 21.18
CA LEU A 103 -4.85 -0.95 22.03
C LEU A 103 -5.89 0.17 21.84
N VAL A 104 -6.19 0.52 20.59
CA VAL A 104 -7.20 1.55 20.28
C VAL A 104 -8.57 1.15 20.83
N ILE A 105 -8.99 -0.09 20.62
CA ILE A 105 -10.27 -0.60 21.13
C ILE A 105 -10.31 -0.52 22.65
N ALA A 106 -9.26 -1.01 23.34
CA ALA A 106 -9.22 -1.03 24.80
C ALA A 106 -9.23 0.38 25.40
N VAL A 107 -8.42 1.30 24.87
CA VAL A 107 -8.35 2.68 25.34
C VAL A 107 -9.65 3.43 25.09
N THR A 108 -10.25 3.25 23.90
CA THR A 108 -11.53 3.91 23.56
C THR A 108 -12.67 3.42 24.41
N LEU A 109 -12.81 2.09 24.64
CA LEU A 109 -13.83 1.53 25.52
C LEU A 109 -13.60 1.92 26.99
N GLY A 110 -12.34 1.94 27.45
CA GLY A 110 -11.96 2.41 28.78
C GLY A 110 -12.41 3.86 29.00
N GLY A 111 -12.10 4.73 28.05
CA GLY A 111 -12.56 6.13 28.05
C GLY A 111 -14.09 6.24 28.01
N ALA A 112 -14.74 5.51 27.11
CA ALA A 112 -16.19 5.47 27.01
C ALA A 112 -16.87 5.05 28.33
N ARG A 113 -16.29 4.05 29.04
CA ARG A 113 -16.77 3.60 30.35
C ARG A 113 -16.71 4.66 31.44
N LEU A 114 -15.73 5.56 31.34
CA LEU A 114 -15.53 6.61 32.34
C LEU A 114 -16.37 7.87 32.07
N PHE A 115 -16.63 8.21 30.80
CA PHE A 115 -17.20 9.50 30.42
C PHE A 115 -18.59 9.43 29.78
N LEU A 116 -19.08 8.24 29.40
CA LEU A 116 -20.34 8.12 28.65
C LEU A 116 -21.44 7.42 29.45
N SER A 117 -22.69 7.65 29.01
CA SER A 117 -23.87 6.95 29.53
C SER A 117 -23.83 5.44 29.18
N LYS A 118 -24.54 4.63 29.97
CA LYS A 118 -24.62 3.19 29.74
C LYS A 118 -25.16 2.83 28.35
N ALA A 119 -26.11 3.59 27.82
CA ALA A 119 -26.68 3.37 26.49
C ALA A 119 -25.62 3.58 25.40
N ARG A 120 -24.86 4.68 25.44
CA ARG A 120 -23.76 4.97 24.52
C ARG A 120 -22.62 3.95 24.63
N LEU A 121 -22.31 3.52 25.85
CA LEU A 121 -21.29 2.50 26.07
C LEU A 121 -21.69 1.17 25.41
N ALA A 122 -22.97 0.76 25.51
CA ALA A 122 -23.45 -0.47 24.87
C ALA A 122 -23.36 -0.40 23.33
N GLU A 123 -23.69 0.74 22.73
CA GLU A 123 -23.54 0.99 21.30
C GLU A 123 -22.06 0.87 20.88
N TYR A 124 -21.16 1.59 21.56
CA TYR A 124 -19.73 1.56 21.26
C TYR A 124 -19.09 0.19 21.52
N ALA A 125 -19.58 -0.57 22.51
CA ALA A 125 -19.12 -1.95 22.73
C ALA A 125 -19.49 -2.86 21.55
N GLY A 126 -20.68 -2.68 20.97
CA GLY A 126 -21.07 -3.38 19.75
C GLY A 126 -20.19 -3.05 18.55
N ASP A 127 -19.86 -1.76 18.38
CA ASP A 127 -18.96 -1.31 17.30
C ASP A 127 -17.51 -1.79 17.53
N ALA A 128 -17.06 -1.79 18.78
CA ALA A 128 -15.75 -2.32 19.16
C ALA A 128 -15.62 -3.81 18.85
N LEU A 129 -16.64 -4.61 19.20
CA LEU A 129 -16.68 -6.03 18.90
C LEU A 129 -16.65 -6.28 17.39
N ALA A 130 -17.46 -5.55 16.63
CA ALA A 130 -17.47 -5.63 15.19
C ALA A 130 -16.11 -5.20 14.58
N SER A 131 -15.47 -4.19 15.17
CA SER A 131 -14.13 -3.73 14.76
C SER A 131 -13.06 -4.77 15.06
N ALA A 132 -13.13 -5.45 16.21
CA ALA A 132 -12.18 -6.49 16.59
C ALA A 132 -12.17 -7.69 15.63
N VAL A 133 -13.32 -7.99 15.01
CA VAL A 133 -13.47 -9.05 14.00
C VAL A 133 -13.46 -8.51 12.56
N TYR A 134 -13.10 -7.25 12.37
CA TYR A 134 -13.06 -6.58 11.04
C TYR A 134 -14.39 -6.67 10.28
N ALA A 135 -15.51 -6.47 10.96
CA ALA A 135 -16.89 -6.52 10.41
C ALA A 135 -17.70 -5.24 10.68
N VAL A 136 -17.08 -4.20 11.23
CA VAL A 136 -17.77 -2.95 11.61
C VAL A 136 -18.38 -2.23 10.38
N ASN A 137 -17.81 -2.40 9.20
CA ASN A 137 -18.35 -1.85 7.96
C ASN A 137 -19.78 -2.35 7.67
N PHE A 138 -20.07 -3.62 7.91
CA PHE A 138 -21.44 -4.17 7.77
C PHE A 138 -22.39 -3.62 8.84
N ARG A 139 -21.89 -3.45 10.06
CA ARG A 139 -22.69 -2.89 11.16
C ARG A 139 -23.05 -1.43 10.87
N LEU A 140 -22.10 -0.62 10.38
CA LEU A 140 -22.34 0.77 9.98
C LEU A 140 -23.31 0.86 8.80
N ALA A 141 -23.15 -0.01 7.80
CA ALA A 141 -24.09 -0.08 6.67
C ALA A 141 -25.51 -0.44 7.12
N ALA A 142 -25.66 -1.43 7.99
CA ALA A 142 -26.96 -1.86 8.53
C ALA A 142 -27.61 -0.81 9.45
N ALA A 143 -26.83 -0.03 10.18
CA ALA A 143 -27.31 1.08 10.97
C ALA A 143 -27.75 2.29 10.14
N GLY A 144 -27.56 2.27 8.82
CA GLY A 144 -27.88 3.38 7.93
C GLY A 144 -27.00 4.62 8.16
N THR A 145 -25.77 4.41 8.66
CA THR A 145 -24.84 5.49 8.95
C THR A 145 -24.50 6.28 7.68
N ASP A 146 -24.80 7.57 7.68
CA ASP A 146 -24.33 8.47 6.63
C ASP A 146 -22.94 8.99 6.98
N TYR A 147 -21.95 8.58 6.20
CA TYR A 147 -20.57 8.97 6.45
C TYR A 147 -20.28 10.42 6.06
N LEU A 148 -20.98 10.94 5.08
CA LEU A 148 -20.72 12.26 4.52
C LEU A 148 -21.58 13.36 5.15
N ALA A 149 -22.82 13.06 5.54
CA ALA A 149 -23.79 14.00 6.08
C ALA A 149 -24.17 13.68 7.53
N GLN A 150 -23.22 13.52 8.42
CA GLN A 150 -23.39 13.01 9.79
C GLN A 150 -24.40 13.80 10.62
N ASN A 151 -25.61 13.31 10.69
CA ASN A 151 -26.69 13.88 11.51
C ASN A 151 -26.61 13.45 12.99
N SER A 152 -25.74 12.53 13.33
CA SER A 152 -25.49 12.01 14.68
C SER A 152 -23.99 11.99 14.98
N PRO A 153 -23.60 12.11 16.28
CA PRO A 153 -22.19 11.98 16.63
C PRO A 153 -21.62 10.63 16.15
N PRO A 154 -20.55 10.64 15.34
CA PRO A 154 -20.01 9.42 14.76
C PRO A 154 -19.46 8.49 15.84
N SER A 155 -19.54 7.18 15.58
CA SER A 155 -18.88 6.20 16.42
C SER A 155 -17.35 6.41 16.40
N PRO A 156 -16.65 6.36 17.54
CA PRO A 156 -15.21 6.45 17.58
C PRO A 156 -14.52 5.31 16.81
N PHE A 157 -15.24 4.23 16.52
CA PHE A 157 -14.77 3.10 15.72
C PHE A 157 -15.11 3.22 14.23
N GLN A 158 -15.76 4.30 13.81
CA GLN A 158 -16.21 4.46 12.42
C GLN A 158 -15.04 4.29 11.44
N HIS A 159 -13.87 4.86 11.74
CA HIS A 159 -12.69 4.78 10.88
C HIS A 159 -12.16 3.34 10.65
N PHE A 160 -12.54 2.35 11.47
CA PHE A 160 -12.19 0.96 11.24
C PHE A 160 -12.88 0.34 10.03
N TRP A 161 -13.90 0.99 9.43
CA TRP A 161 -14.63 0.43 8.30
C TRP A 161 -13.72 0.14 7.10
N SER A 162 -12.84 1.06 6.75
CA SER A 162 -11.93 0.89 5.62
C SER A 162 -10.90 -0.21 5.88
N LEU A 163 -10.42 -0.32 7.12
CA LEU A 163 -9.55 -1.42 7.55
C LEU A 163 -10.29 -2.77 7.48
N ALA A 164 -11.57 -2.81 7.85
CA ALA A 164 -12.39 -4.02 7.75
C ALA A 164 -12.53 -4.49 6.30
N VAL A 165 -12.87 -3.59 5.36
CA VAL A 165 -12.93 -3.87 3.92
C VAL A 165 -11.59 -4.41 3.40
N GLU A 166 -10.49 -3.79 3.81
CA GLU A 166 -9.14 -4.17 3.42
C GLU A 166 -8.79 -5.58 3.92
N GLU A 167 -9.05 -5.91 5.18
CA GLU A 167 -8.75 -7.22 5.76
C GLU A 167 -9.64 -8.33 5.19
N GLN A 168 -10.91 -8.04 4.93
CA GLN A 168 -11.80 -8.98 4.23
C GLN A 168 -11.31 -9.27 2.81
N PHE A 169 -10.85 -8.26 2.08
CA PHE A 169 -10.22 -8.46 0.79
C PHE A 169 -8.95 -9.32 0.92
N TYR A 170 -8.10 -9.06 1.89
CA TYR A 170 -6.89 -9.84 2.11
C TYR A 170 -7.14 -11.28 2.56
N LEU A 171 -8.29 -11.55 3.16
CA LEU A 171 -8.69 -12.93 3.47
C LEU A 171 -8.98 -13.73 2.20
N VAL A 172 -9.65 -13.12 1.24
CA VAL A 172 -10.10 -13.80 0.01
C VAL A 172 -9.04 -13.75 -1.11
N TRP A 173 -8.38 -12.61 -1.26
CA TRP A 173 -7.52 -12.31 -2.39
C TRP A 173 -6.36 -13.29 -2.63
N PRO A 174 -5.58 -13.70 -1.60
CA PRO A 174 -4.50 -14.67 -1.80
C PRO A 174 -4.98 -15.99 -2.38
N LEU A 175 -6.10 -16.47 -1.92
CA LEU A 175 -6.69 -17.74 -2.38
C LEU A 175 -7.17 -17.60 -3.82
N LEU A 176 -7.87 -16.51 -4.13
CA LEU A 176 -8.36 -16.19 -5.47
C LEU A 176 -7.21 -16.04 -6.47
N LEU A 177 -6.17 -15.32 -6.09
CA LEU A 177 -4.98 -15.13 -6.94
C LEU A 177 -4.25 -16.46 -7.19
N LEU A 178 -4.08 -17.30 -6.18
CA LEU A 178 -3.43 -18.61 -6.31
C LEU A 178 -4.26 -19.56 -7.16
N LEU A 179 -5.58 -19.60 -6.98
CA LEU A 179 -6.48 -20.41 -7.78
C LEU A 179 -6.41 -20.01 -9.25
N THR A 180 -6.61 -18.73 -9.54
CA THR A 180 -6.55 -18.22 -10.92
C THR A 180 -5.16 -18.38 -11.54
N TRP A 181 -4.09 -18.24 -10.75
CA TRP A 181 -2.71 -18.48 -11.19
C TRP A 181 -2.48 -19.94 -11.61
N ARG A 182 -2.98 -20.91 -10.81
CA ARG A 182 -2.89 -22.33 -11.12
C ARG A 182 -3.66 -22.69 -12.38
N VAL A 183 -4.92 -22.26 -12.47
CA VAL A 183 -5.78 -22.49 -13.64
C VAL A 183 -5.18 -21.88 -14.90
N ALA A 184 -4.67 -20.67 -14.81
CA ALA A 184 -4.03 -19.95 -15.89
C ALA A 184 -2.61 -20.46 -16.22
N ARG A 185 -2.10 -21.48 -15.51
CA ARG A 185 -0.73 -22.02 -15.67
C ARG A 185 0.34 -20.92 -15.67
N GLY A 186 0.21 -19.95 -14.76
CA GLY A 186 1.13 -18.82 -14.62
C GLY A 186 1.04 -17.73 -15.70
N ARG A 187 0.10 -17.81 -16.62
CA ARG A 187 -0.09 -16.82 -17.68
C ARG A 187 -0.82 -15.58 -17.15
N ARG A 188 -0.10 -14.53 -16.85
CA ARG A 188 -0.65 -13.28 -16.26
C ARG A 188 -1.88 -12.72 -16.97
N ARG A 189 -1.96 -12.86 -18.30
CA ARG A 189 -3.14 -12.39 -19.08
C ARG A 189 -4.39 -13.17 -18.70
N LEU A 190 -4.28 -14.48 -18.56
CA LEU A 190 -5.39 -15.35 -18.18
C LEU A 190 -5.80 -15.19 -16.73
N VAL A 191 -4.86 -14.81 -15.84
CA VAL A 191 -5.17 -14.41 -14.46
C VAL A 191 -5.94 -13.08 -14.43
N ALA A 192 -5.57 -12.13 -15.27
CA ALA A 192 -6.18 -10.80 -15.26
C ALA A 192 -7.64 -10.80 -15.72
N VAL A 193 -8.06 -11.75 -16.57
CA VAL A 193 -9.44 -11.81 -17.10
C VAL A 193 -10.48 -12.05 -15.99
N PRO A 194 -10.43 -13.16 -15.21
CA PRO A 194 -11.43 -13.37 -14.16
C PRO A 194 -11.35 -12.34 -13.05
N LEU A 195 -10.16 -11.87 -12.70
CA LEU A 195 -9.99 -10.81 -11.70
C LEU A 195 -10.54 -9.48 -12.19
N GLY A 196 -10.37 -9.17 -13.47
CA GLY A 196 -10.96 -8.00 -14.11
C GLY A 196 -12.49 -8.08 -14.17
N ALA A 197 -13.04 -9.25 -14.50
CA ALA A 197 -14.47 -9.47 -14.49
C ALA A 197 -15.09 -9.29 -13.08
N LEU A 198 -14.44 -9.83 -12.05
CA LEU A 198 -14.86 -9.64 -10.66
C LEU A 198 -14.78 -8.17 -10.23
N SER A 199 -13.70 -7.47 -10.61
CA SER A 199 -13.57 -6.04 -10.32
C SER A 199 -14.64 -5.22 -11.04
N LEU A 200 -14.94 -5.52 -12.29
CA LEU A 200 -16.00 -4.86 -13.06
C LEU A 200 -17.39 -5.12 -12.44
N GLY A 201 -17.67 -6.35 -12.03
CA GLY A 201 -18.91 -6.71 -11.33
C GLY A 201 -19.06 -5.96 -10.00
N SER A 202 -17.97 -5.86 -9.22
CA SER A 202 -17.92 -5.08 -7.97
C SER A 202 -18.14 -3.58 -8.23
N PHE A 203 -17.55 -3.01 -9.28
CA PHE A 203 -17.80 -1.62 -9.68
C PHE A 203 -19.24 -1.39 -10.07
N ALA A 204 -19.80 -2.26 -10.92
CA ALA A 204 -21.22 -2.18 -11.33
C ALA A 204 -22.16 -2.26 -10.12
N ALA A 205 -21.89 -3.18 -9.17
CA ALA A 205 -22.62 -3.24 -7.90
C ALA A 205 -22.50 -1.93 -7.12
N GLY A 206 -21.31 -1.33 -7.04
CA GLY A 206 -21.11 -0.03 -6.41
C GLY A 206 -21.98 1.07 -7.01
N VAL A 207 -21.98 1.19 -8.35
CA VAL A 207 -22.79 2.18 -9.05
C VAL A 207 -24.30 1.95 -8.81
N LEU A 208 -24.77 0.72 -8.92
CA LEU A 208 -26.19 0.38 -8.75
C LEU A 208 -26.66 0.61 -7.31
N VAL A 209 -25.87 0.17 -6.32
CA VAL A 209 -26.22 0.29 -4.91
C VAL A 209 -26.13 1.73 -4.40
N THR A 210 -25.31 2.59 -5.00
CA THR A 210 -25.24 4.01 -4.61
C THR A 210 -26.58 4.72 -4.69
N ASN A 211 -27.38 4.41 -5.70
CA ASN A 211 -28.71 5.02 -5.88
C ASN A 211 -29.79 4.41 -4.99
N SER A 212 -29.61 3.19 -4.51
CA SER A 212 -30.61 2.48 -3.69
C SER A 212 -30.31 2.53 -2.19
N SER A 213 -29.05 2.53 -1.80
CA SER A 213 -28.61 2.58 -0.41
C SER A 213 -27.19 3.11 -0.30
N ALA A 214 -27.04 4.43 -0.05
CA ALA A 214 -25.74 5.09 0.12
C ALA A 214 -24.88 4.43 1.22
N PRO A 215 -25.41 4.01 2.41
CA PRO A 215 -24.59 3.34 3.41
C PRO A 215 -24.00 2.00 2.92
N TRP A 216 -24.79 1.17 2.26
CA TRP A 216 -24.29 -0.10 1.71
C TRP A 216 -23.33 0.10 0.54
N ALA A 217 -23.53 1.14 -0.27
CA ALA A 217 -22.58 1.49 -1.31
C ALA A 217 -21.24 1.91 -0.72
N TYR A 218 -21.26 2.74 0.34
CA TYR A 218 -20.07 3.32 0.95
C TYR A 218 -19.28 2.30 1.78
N PHE A 219 -19.94 1.57 2.68
CA PHE A 219 -19.32 0.64 3.62
C PHE A 219 -19.21 -0.79 3.10
N GLY A 220 -19.93 -1.16 2.05
CA GLY A 220 -20.00 -2.52 1.55
C GLY A 220 -18.68 -3.02 0.95
N SER A 221 -18.19 -4.17 1.39
CA SER A 221 -16.96 -4.74 0.84
C SER A 221 -17.09 -5.13 -0.62
N LEU A 222 -18.26 -5.61 -1.04
CA LEU A 222 -18.51 -5.98 -2.44
C LEU A 222 -18.57 -4.78 -3.37
N THR A 223 -19.05 -3.64 -2.90
CA THR A 223 -19.17 -2.40 -3.68
C THR A 223 -17.84 -1.67 -3.81
N ARG A 224 -16.88 -1.95 -2.91
CA ARG A 224 -15.57 -1.30 -2.82
C ARG A 224 -14.39 -2.20 -3.24
N ALA A 225 -14.60 -3.53 -3.34
CA ALA A 225 -13.53 -4.48 -3.66
C ALA A 225 -12.83 -4.21 -5.01
N TRP A 226 -13.52 -3.59 -5.96
CA TRP A 226 -12.96 -3.28 -7.27
C TRP A 226 -11.80 -2.27 -7.22
N GLU A 227 -11.74 -1.40 -6.22
CA GLU A 227 -10.65 -0.43 -6.04
C GLU A 227 -9.34 -1.15 -5.67
N LEU A 228 -9.42 -2.11 -4.74
CA LEU A 228 -8.31 -3.02 -4.45
C LEU A 228 -8.01 -3.91 -5.68
N GLY A 229 -9.05 -4.37 -6.36
CA GLY A 229 -8.95 -5.13 -7.62
C GLY A 229 -8.24 -4.35 -8.73
N ALA A 230 -8.53 -3.05 -8.89
CA ALA A 230 -7.83 -2.17 -9.83
C ALA A 230 -6.32 -2.10 -9.51
N GLY A 231 -5.96 -1.92 -8.24
CA GLY A 231 -4.57 -1.97 -7.78
C GLY A 231 -3.91 -3.31 -8.08
N ALA A 232 -4.62 -4.40 -7.89
CA ALA A 232 -4.14 -5.75 -8.17
C ALA A 232 -3.94 -6.01 -9.68
N LEU A 233 -4.86 -5.57 -10.53
CA LEU A 233 -4.72 -5.62 -11.99
C LEU A 233 -3.53 -4.79 -12.48
N LEU A 234 -3.32 -3.63 -11.84
CA LEU A 234 -2.15 -2.80 -12.09
C LEU A 234 -0.84 -3.55 -11.78
N ALA A 235 -0.78 -4.29 -10.67
CA ALA A 235 0.37 -5.13 -10.32
C ALA A 235 0.65 -6.20 -11.38
N LEU A 236 -0.39 -6.84 -11.94
CA LEU A 236 -0.26 -7.78 -13.04
C LEU A 236 0.26 -7.11 -14.32
N ALA A 237 -0.17 -5.86 -14.59
CA ALA A 237 0.20 -5.08 -15.76
C ALA A 237 1.58 -4.42 -15.65
N THR A 238 2.20 -4.37 -14.47
CA THR A 238 3.47 -3.64 -14.20
C THR A 238 4.59 -3.98 -15.20
N GLY A 239 4.66 -5.23 -15.68
CA GLY A 239 5.67 -5.64 -16.67
C GLY A 239 5.54 -4.91 -18.01
N ARG A 240 4.32 -4.52 -18.42
CA ARG A 240 4.04 -3.75 -19.65
C ARG A 240 4.24 -2.27 -19.41
N LEU A 241 3.75 -1.77 -18.28
CA LEU A 241 3.84 -0.35 -17.90
C LEU A 241 5.29 0.11 -17.75
N LYS A 242 6.19 -0.77 -17.31
CA LYS A 242 7.63 -0.48 -17.26
C LYS A 242 8.28 -0.28 -18.64
N ARG A 243 7.62 -0.62 -19.73
CA ARG A 243 8.11 -0.41 -21.10
C ARG A 243 7.73 0.94 -21.67
N LEU A 244 6.86 1.68 -20.98
CA LEU A 244 6.46 3.02 -21.41
C LEU A 244 7.67 3.97 -21.36
N PRO A 245 7.83 4.85 -22.38
CA PRO A 245 8.84 5.88 -22.36
C PRO A 245 8.69 6.80 -21.15
N ALA A 246 9.82 7.26 -20.60
CA ALA A 246 9.80 8.18 -19.45
C ALA A 246 9.05 9.49 -19.78
N ALA A 247 9.11 9.91 -21.03
CA ALA A 247 8.39 11.09 -21.52
C ALA A 247 6.87 11.00 -21.37
N LEU A 248 6.29 9.79 -21.38
CA LEU A 248 4.86 9.57 -21.13
C LEU A 248 4.58 9.27 -19.65
N ALA A 249 5.49 8.60 -18.96
CA ALA A 249 5.28 8.19 -17.58
C ALA A 249 5.20 9.39 -16.61
N ALA A 250 6.03 10.42 -16.80
CA ALA A 250 6.05 11.60 -15.94
C ALA A 250 4.75 12.43 -16.03
N PRO A 251 4.31 12.88 -17.22
CA PRO A 251 3.06 13.65 -17.31
C PRO A 251 1.84 12.86 -16.84
N MET A 252 1.78 11.55 -17.10
CA MET A 252 0.68 10.73 -16.62
C MET A 252 0.68 10.58 -15.09
N THR A 253 1.84 10.59 -14.44
CA THR A 253 1.94 10.61 -12.98
C THR A 253 1.40 11.92 -12.40
N TRP A 254 1.75 13.05 -12.99
CA TRP A 254 1.24 14.36 -12.59
C TRP A 254 -0.26 14.51 -12.86
N LEU A 255 -0.74 14.02 -14.00
CA LEU A 255 -2.16 14.00 -14.32
C LEU A 255 -2.96 13.15 -13.33
N GLY A 256 -2.40 12.01 -12.93
CA GLY A 256 -2.99 11.16 -11.89
C GLY A 256 -3.08 11.87 -10.54
N LEU A 257 -2.00 12.49 -10.10
CA LEU A 257 -1.98 13.25 -8.86
C LEU A 257 -2.92 14.46 -8.91
N PHE A 258 -2.97 15.15 -10.06
CA PHE A 258 -3.92 16.24 -10.30
C PHE A 258 -5.37 15.75 -10.18
N GLY A 259 -5.72 14.59 -10.79
CA GLY A 259 -7.05 14.02 -10.69
C GLY A 259 -7.48 13.69 -9.25
N VAL A 260 -6.57 13.09 -8.45
CA VAL A 260 -6.82 12.82 -7.02
C VAL A 260 -7.02 14.13 -6.26
N THR A 261 -6.18 15.14 -6.50
CA THR A 261 -6.28 16.45 -5.84
C THR A 261 -7.57 17.16 -6.25
N LEU A 262 -7.92 17.11 -7.53
CA LEU A 262 -9.17 17.69 -8.04
C LEU A 262 -10.39 17.04 -7.36
N ALA A 263 -10.43 15.71 -7.23
CA ALA A 263 -11.50 15.04 -6.51
C ALA A 263 -11.59 15.51 -5.05
N ALA A 264 -10.45 15.65 -4.36
CA ALA A 264 -10.42 16.12 -2.98
C ALA A 264 -10.90 17.58 -2.80
N LEU A 265 -10.75 18.41 -3.84
CA LEU A 265 -11.16 19.83 -3.81
C LEU A 265 -12.59 20.07 -4.31
N CYS A 266 -13.09 19.21 -5.23
CA CYS A 266 -14.38 19.42 -5.90
C CYS A 266 -15.51 18.56 -5.35
N TYR A 267 -15.20 17.45 -4.66
CA TYR A 267 -16.23 16.61 -4.08
C TYR A 267 -16.62 17.11 -2.68
N ASP A 268 -17.86 16.86 -2.32
CA ASP A 268 -18.48 17.28 -1.07
C ASP A 268 -19.41 16.19 -0.51
N ALA A 269 -20.18 16.54 0.51
CA ALA A 269 -21.15 15.64 1.13
C ALA A 269 -22.37 15.34 0.23
N GLU A 270 -22.66 16.18 -0.74
CA GLU A 270 -23.80 16.00 -1.67
C GLU A 270 -23.41 15.13 -2.87
N THR A 271 -22.11 14.92 -3.10
CA THR A 271 -21.62 14.07 -4.20
C THR A 271 -22.09 12.64 -4.04
N PRO A 272 -22.83 12.04 -5.03
CA PRO A 272 -23.28 10.64 -4.97
C PRO A 272 -22.09 9.68 -4.98
N PHE A 273 -21.56 9.39 -3.80
CA PHE A 273 -20.34 8.62 -3.62
C PHE A 273 -20.61 7.27 -2.95
N PRO A 274 -19.95 6.16 -3.36
CA PRO A 274 -18.87 6.07 -4.35
C PRO A 274 -19.31 6.22 -5.81
N GLY A 275 -20.43 5.60 -6.22
CA GLY A 275 -20.95 5.66 -7.57
C GLY A 275 -19.87 5.61 -8.67
N TYR A 276 -20.05 6.37 -9.75
CA TYR A 276 -19.02 6.53 -10.79
C TYR A 276 -17.95 7.59 -10.43
N HIS A 277 -18.20 8.43 -9.42
CA HIS A 277 -17.28 9.49 -9.02
C HIS A 277 -15.94 8.94 -8.47
N VAL A 278 -15.97 7.75 -7.90
CA VAL A 278 -14.75 7.08 -7.41
C VAL A 278 -13.77 6.67 -8.52
N LEU A 279 -14.21 6.67 -9.79
CA LEU A 279 -13.32 6.42 -10.94
C LEU A 279 -12.17 7.43 -11.02
N LEU A 280 -12.44 8.70 -10.71
CA LEU A 280 -11.42 9.74 -10.79
C LEU A 280 -10.25 9.51 -9.82
N PRO A 281 -10.46 9.34 -8.50
CA PRO A 281 -9.36 9.06 -7.56
C PRO A 281 -8.70 7.71 -7.83
N VAL A 282 -9.44 6.67 -8.22
CA VAL A 282 -8.88 5.34 -8.53
C VAL A 282 -7.99 5.39 -9.77
N ALA A 283 -8.46 5.99 -10.87
CA ALA A 283 -7.65 6.16 -12.08
C ALA A 283 -6.43 7.05 -11.80
N GLY A 284 -6.62 8.14 -11.05
CA GLY A 284 -5.57 9.04 -10.65
C GLY A 284 -4.48 8.37 -9.82
N THR A 285 -4.85 7.43 -8.95
CA THR A 285 -3.91 6.67 -8.13
C THR A 285 -3.16 5.59 -8.91
N SER A 286 -3.82 4.98 -9.88
CA SER A 286 -3.29 3.84 -10.62
C SER A 286 -2.00 4.19 -11.35
N TRP A 287 -1.88 5.40 -11.84
CA TRP A 287 -0.76 5.82 -12.63
C TRP A 287 0.52 6.09 -11.83
N PRO A 288 0.50 6.92 -10.77
CA PRO A 288 1.65 7.09 -9.88
C PRO A 288 2.14 5.79 -9.25
N ALA A 289 1.22 4.91 -8.86
CA ALA A 289 1.56 3.62 -8.27
C ALA A 289 2.28 2.67 -9.25
N ALA A 290 2.00 2.79 -10.56
CA ALA A 290 2.65 2.01 -11.61
C ALA A 290 3.98 2.58 -12.09
N ALA A 291 4.22 3.88 -11.89
CA ALA A 291 5.40 4.58 -12.35
C ALA A 291 6.69 3.92 -11.83
N ARG A 292 7.76 3.99 -12.62
CA ARG A 292 9.09 3.62 -12.13
C ARG A 292 9.50 4.64 -11.08
N PRO A 293 10.02 4.21 -9.92
CA PRO A 293 10.77 5.15 -9.10
C PRO A 293 11.86 5.78 -10.00
N PRO A 294 12.05 7.09 -9.93
CA PRO A 294 13.17 7.71 -10.63
C PRO A 294 14.41 6.87 -10.29
N ARG A 295 15.18 6.49 -11.31
CA ARG A 295 16.51 5.96 -11.05
C ARG A 295 17.15 7.05 -10.20
N THR A 296 17.37 6.78 -8.93
CA THR A 296 18.34 7.55 -8.19
C THR A 296 19.60 7.38 -9.03
N THR A 297 19.90 8.35 -9.89
CA THR A 297 21.27 8.58 -10.31
C THR A 297 22.02 8.47 -9.01
N ARG A 298 22.87 7.46 -8.87
CA ARG A 298 23.85 7.45 -7.79
C ARG A 298 24.26 8.90 -7.69
N ALA A 299 23.96 9.54 -6.55
CA ALA A 299 24.58 10.80 -6.25
C ALA A 299 26.03 10.53 -6.58
N GLY A 300 26.48 11.07 -7.71
CA GLY A 300 27.84 10.89 -8.11
C GLY A 300 28.61 11.30 -6.88
N CYS A 301 29.41 10.40 -6.32
CA CYS A 301 30.42 10.84 -5.42
C CYS A 301 31.03 12.06 -6.11
N TRP A 302 30.75 13.22 -5.57
CA TRP A 302 31.56 14.39 -5.83
C TRP A 302 32.94 14.07 -5.22
N SER A 303 33.66 13.15 -5.89
CA SER A 303 35.09 13.10 -5.76
C SER A 303 35.56 14.39 -6.39
N GLY A 304 35.98 15.32 -5.58
CA GLY A 304 36.65 16.53 -5.99
C GLY A 304 38.01 16.24 -6.64
N ASP A 305 38.02 15.47 -7.72
CA ASP A 305 39.20 15.15 -8.53
C ASP A 305 38.99 15.64 -9.95
N ARG A 306 38.83 16.95 -10.06
CA ARG A 306 39.24 17.64 -11.27
C ARG A 306 40.73 17.92 -11.18
N TRP A 307 41.53 16.91 -11.38
CA TRP A 307 42.93 16.97 -11.83
C TRP A 307 43.41 15.55 -12.12
N CYS A 308 43.05 15.03 -13.27
CA CYS A 308 43.82 13.99 -13.95
C CYS A 308 43.94 14.43 -15.39
N GLY A 309 44.98 15.24 -15.64
CA GLY A 309 45.46 15.53 -16.96
C GLY A 309 45.88 14.23 -17.64
N SER A 310 45.62 14.16 -18.95
CA SER A 310 46.14 13.17 -19.86
C SER A 310 47.60 12.88 -19.57
N ALA A 311 47.92 11.72 -19.04
CA ALA A 311 49.27 11.18 -19.00
C ALA A 311 49.24 9.74 -19.48
N ASP A 312 50.02 9.58 -20.48
CA ASP A 312 50.38 8.46 -21.32
C ASP A 312 50.65 7.16 -20.55
N SER A 313 50.23 6.08 -21.20
CA SER A 313 50.47 4.71 -20.79
C SER A 313 51.97 4.38 -20.71
N ARG A 314 52.52 4.36 -19.52
CA ARG A 314 53.72 3.59 -19.12
C ARG A 314 54.24 4.08 -17.77
N THR A 315 53.70 3.58 -16.70
CA THR A 315 54.42 3.22 -15.44
C THR A 315 53.44 2.65 -14.43
N ALA A 316 53.60 1.37 -14.15
CA ALA A 316 53.01 0.71 -13.03
C ALA A 316 53.73 1.17 -11.76
N GLY A 317 52.99 1.46 -10.71
CA GLY A 317 53.61 1.62 -9.41
C GLY A 317 52.82 2.50 -8.43
N ILE A 318 52.31 1.85 -7.42
CA ILE A 318 52.02 2.38 -6.08
C ILE A 318 50.81 3.34 -5.95
N CYS A 319 49.70 2.77 -5.65
CA CYS A 319 48.58 3.50 -5.01
C CYS A 319 48.50 3.11 -3.54
N GLY A 320 48.87 4.04 -2.68
CA GLY A 320 48.86 3.88 -1.24
C GLY A 320 47.44 3.91 -0.67
N THR A 321 47.25 3.15 0.39
CA THR A 321 46.07 3.02 1.19
C THR A 321 45.66 4.34 1.85
N GLY A 322 44.58 4.94 1.37
CA GLY A 322 43.85 6.04 2.04
C GLY A 322 42.54 5.53 2.65
N ARG A 323 42.44 5.55 3.97
CA ARG A 323 41.22 5.19 4.74
C ARG A 323 40.15 6.26 4.53
N CYS A 324 38.96 5.86 4.06
CA CYS A 324 37.76 6.68 4.19
C CYS A 324 37.11 6.40 5.55
N TRP A 325 36.94 7.45 6.35
CA TRP A 325 36.14 7.47 7.58
C TRP A 325 34.67 7.75 7.27
N SER A 326 33.82 7.03 7.97
CA SER A 326 32.36 7.04 8.24
C SER A 326 31.42 7.29 7.08
#